data_963e6e3d368bd244074261c60840c66b
#
_entry.id   963e6e3d368bd244074261c60840c66b
#
_cell.length_a   1.000
_cell.length_b   1.000
_cell.length_c   1.000
_cell.angle_alpha   90.00
_cell.angle_beta   90.00
_cell.angle_gamma   90.00
#
_symmetry.space_group_name_H-M   'P 1'
#
loop_
_entity.id
_entity.type
_entity.pdbx_description
1 polymer ?
#
loop_
_entity_poly.entity_id
_entity_poly.type
_entity_poly.pdbx_seq_one_letter_code
_entity_poly.pdbx_strand_id
1 'polypeptide(L)'
;MSYKVGVIRGDGIGPEIVAEALKVLDKVAEKYNETFDYTDILLGGASIDATGKPLTEEALETAKSCDAVLMGSIGGNTTTSPWYKLPANLRPEAGLLAIRKGLGLFANMRPAYLYEELKDACPLREDIIGDGFDLVVMRELTGGLYFGERKTFEEDGVTKAVDTLTYNEEEIRRIAIKGFEIAMKRRKKVTSVDTVSYTHLTLPTIRL
;
A
#
# COMPACT_ATOMS: atom_id res chain seq x y z
N MET A 1 -16.09 -20.96 9.76
CA MET A 1 -15.14 -21.19 8.63
C MET A 1 -13.73 -21.03 9.16
N SER A 2 -12.72 -21.63 8.51
CA SER A 2 -11.32 -21.38 8.84
C SER A 2 -10.67 -20.59 7.70
N TYR A 3 -9.92 -19.55 8.05
CA TYR A 3 -9.21 -18.69 7.09
C TYR A 3 -7.71 -18.75 7.38
N LYS A 4 -6.92 -18.94 6.34
CA LYS A 4 -5.46 -18.91 6.41
C LYS A 4 -4.99 -17.46 6.30
N VAL A 5 -4.31 -16.97 7.33
CA VAL A 5 -3.81 -15.59 7.38
C VAL A 5 -2.28 -15.60 7.47
N GLY A 6 -1.63 -15.09 6.42
CA GLY A 6 -0.20 -14.82 6.45
C GLY A 6 0.09 -13.63 7.34
N VAL A 7 1.03 -13.75 8.26
CA VAL A 7 1.38 -12.67 9.20
C VAL A 7 2.80 -12.19 8.92
N ILE A 8 2.92 -10.98 8.44
CA ILE A 8 4.20 -10.29 8.26
C ILE A 8 4.34 -9.29 9.41
N ARG A 9 5.14 -9.63 10.41
CA ARG A 9 5.33 -8.75 11.58
C ARG A 9 6.03 -7.46 11.21
N GLY A 10 6.91 -7.51 10.20
CA GLY A 10 7.62 -6.34 9.69
C GLY A 10 8.81 -5.92 10.54
N ASP A 11 9.19 -4.65 10.38
CA ASP A 11 10.40 -4.05 10.94
C ASP A 11 10.06 -2.98 11.97
N GLY A 12 11.03 -2.61 12.82
CA GLY A 12 10.87 -1.53 13.80
C GLY A 12 9.69 -1.74 14.74
N ILE A 13 8.67 -0.87 14.68
CA ILE A 13 7.45 -0.97 15.48
C ILE A 13 6.48 -2.06 14.97
N GLY A 14 6.74 -2.63 13.81
CA GLY A 14 5.87 -3.61 13.16
C GLY A 14 5.43 -4.76 14.05
N PRO A 15 6.34 -5.48 14.73
CA PRO A 15 5.98 -6.58 15.61
C PRO A 15 5.01 -6.19 16.73
N GLU A 16 5.17 -5.01 17.32
CA GLU A 16 4.30 -4.51 18.40
C GLU A 16 2.88 -4.26 17.89
N ILE A 17 2.74 -3.51 16.79
CA ILE A 17 1.41 -3.19 16.24
C ILE A 17 0.69 -4.43 15.69
N VAL A 18 1.43 -5.38 15.10
CA VAL A 18 0.86 -6.64 14.61
C VAL A 18 0.38 -7.50 15.78
N ALA A 19 1.13 -7.53 16.89
CA ALA A 19 0.69 -8.27 18.09
C ALA A 19 -0.66 -7.76 18.60
N GLU A 20 -0.89 -6.45 18.63
CA GLU A 20 -2.18 -5.87 19.03
C GLU A 20 -3.28 -6.15 18.01
N ALA A 21 -2.96 -6.11 16.70
CA ALA A 21 -3.91 -6.45 15.64
C ALA A 21 -4.38 -7.91 15.73
N LEU A 22 -3.48 -8.85 16.05
CA LEU A 22 -3.82 -10.26 16.25
C LEU A 22 -4.80 -10.46 17.40
N LYS A 23 -4.63 -9.75 18.53
CA LYS A 23 -5.59 -9.80 19.66
C LYS A 23 -6.99 -9.38 19.21
N VAL A 24 -7.09 -8.37 18.35
CA VAL A 24 -8.39 -7.93 17.80
C VAL A 24 -8.98 -9.01 16.89
N LEU A 25 -8.17 -9.59 16.00
CA LEU A 25 -8.62 -10.68 15.12
C LEU A 25 -9.11 -11.89 15.93
N ASP A 26 -8.40 -12.27 16.97
CA ASP A 26 -8.81 -13.38 17.87
C ASP A 26 -10.18 -13.10 18.52
N LYS A 27 -10.41 -11.86 18.95
CA LYS A 27 -11.71 -11.45 19.49
C LYS A 27 -12.82 -11.41 18.44
N VAL A 28 -12.51 -11.06 17.22
CA VAL A 28 -13.45 -11.13 16.08
C VAL A 28 -13.79 -12.61 15.80
N ALA A 29 -12.78 -13.48 15.75
CA ALA A 29 -12.98 -14.92 15.57
C ALA A 29 -13.92 -15.52 16.64
N GLU A 30 -13.65 -15.23 17.92
CA GLU A 30 -14.50 -15.63 19.03
C GLU A 30 -15.94 -15.13 18.88
N LYS A 31 -16.11 -13.84 18.56
CA LYS A 31 -17.43 -13.19 18.43
C LYS A 31 -18.28 -13.77 17.31
N TYR A 32 -17.67 -14.11 16.18
CA TYR A 32 -18.38 -14.58 14.98
C TYR A 32 -18.29 -16.08 14.76
N ASN A 33 -17.68 -16.82 15.71
CA ASN A 33 -17.46 -18.26 15.64
C ASN A 33 -16.72 -18.68 14.37
N GLU A 34 -15.65 -17.94 14.07
CA GLU A 34 -14.73 -18.16 12.95
C GLU A 34 -13.35 -18.60 13.48
N THR A 35 -12.48 -19.07 12.62
CA THR A 35 -11.11 -19.47 12.97
C THR A 35 -10.11 -18.82 12.02
N PHE A 36 -9.04 -18.27 12.57
CA PHE A 36 -7.89 -17.79 11.78
C PHE A 36 -6.67 -18.65 12.05
N ASP A 37 -6.14 -19.26 11.00
CA ASP A 37 -4.90 -20.04 11.05
C ASP A 37 -3.74 -19.15 10.61
N TYR A 38 -2.89 -18.74 11.56
CA TYR A 38 -1.81 -17.80 11.32
C TYR A 38 -0.53 -18.50 10.86
N THR A 39 0.11 -17.96 9.83
CA THR A 39 1.42 -18.39 9.34
C THR A 39 2.36 -17.20 9.27
N ASP A 40 3.45 -17.20 10.04
CA ASP A 40 4.46 -16.14 10.00
C ASP A 40 5.22 -16.13 8.67
N ILE A 41 5.40 -14.95 8.09
CA ILE A 41 6.09 -14.71 6.82
C ILE A 41 7.15 -13.63 7.02
N LEU A 42 8.38 -13.89 6.65
CA LEU A 42 9.46 -12.91 6.73
C LEU A 42 9.43 -11.98 5.50
N LEU A 43 9.51 -10.67 5.76
CA LEU A 43 9.58 -9.63 4.74
C LEU A 43 10.40 -8.44 5.26
N GLY A 44 11.03 -7.72 4.34
CA GLY A 44 11.72 -6.48 4.67
C GLY A 44 13.05 -6.70 5.38
N GLY A 45 13.35 -5.88 6.37
CA GLY A 45 14.58 -5.94 7.16
C GLY A 45 14.73 -7.26 7.90
N ALA A 46 13.66 -7.76 8.52
CA ALA A 46 13.66 -9.05 9.21
C ALA A 46 14.02 -10.22 8.27
N SER A 47 13.58 -10.17 7.01
CA SER A 47 13.95 -11.16 6.00
C SER A 47 15.42 -11.02 5.57
N ILE A 48 15.90 -9.78 5.41
CA ILE A 48 17.30 -9.50 5.05
C ILE A 48 18.24 -10.04 6.14
N ASP A 49 17.93 -9.80 7.40
CA ASP A 49 18.76 -10.24 8.53
C ASP A 49 18.82 -11.77 8.62
N ALA A 50 17.73 -12.46 8.29
CA ALA A 50 17.65 -13.91 8.35
C ALA A 50 18.22 -14.62 7.09
N THR A 51 18.04 -14.04 5.90
CA THR A 51 18.25 -14.73 4.61
C THR A 51 19.15 -13.98 3.63
N GLY A 52 19.47 -12.72 3.90
CA GLY A 52 20.17 -11.82 2.97
C GLY A 52 19.28 -11.25 1.85
N LYS A 53 17.97 -11.56 1.83
CA LYS A 53 17.02 -11.11 0.80
C LYS A 53 15.81 -10.42 1.43
N PRO A 54 15.29 -9.33 0.84
CA PRO A 54 14.12 -8.63 1.39
C PRO A 54 12.81 -9.43 1.27
N LEU A 55 12.74 -10.40 0.37
CA LEU A 55 11.67 -11.36 0.20
C LEU A 55 12.26 -12.62 -0.45
N THR A 56 11.98 -13.79 0.11
CA THR A 56 12.32 -15.08 -0.50
C THR A 56 11.18 -15.60 -1.36
N GLU A 57 11.47 -16.50 -2.29
CA GLU A 57 10.44 -17.13 -3.12
C GLU A 57 9.49 -17.99 -2.28
N GLU A 58 10.02 -18.70 -1.28
CA GLU A 58 9.24 -19.48 -0.32
C GLU A 58 8.25 -18.62 0.46
N ALA A 59 8.70 -17.45 0.95
CA ALA A 59 7.83 -16.49 1.66
C ALA A 59 6.71 -15.96 0.75
N LEU A 60 7.01 -15.70 -0.53
CA LEU A 60 6.01 -15.28 -1.50
C LEU A 60 4.99 -16.40 -1.79
N GLU A 61 5.42 -17.63 -1.99
CA GLU A 61 4.52 -18.75 -2.22
C GLU A 61 3.66 -19.05 -0.98
N THR A 62 4.22 -18.93 0.22
CA THR A 62 3.45 -19.00 1.46
C THR A 62 2.37 -17.91 1.50
N ALA A 63 2.71 -16.67 1.16
CA ALA A 63 1.73 -15.57 1.12
C ALA A 63 0.61 -15.83 0.09
N LYS A 64 0.94 -16.40 -1.08
CA LYS A 64 -0.04 -16.79 -2.11
C LYS A 64 -0.99 -17.90 -1.66
N SER A 65 -0.55 -18.78 -0.74
CA SER A 65 -1.37 -19.87 -0.21
C SER A 65 -2.35 -19.43 0.86
N CYS A 66 -2.26 -18.19 1.33
CA CYS A 66 -3.13 -17.60 2.35
C CYS A 66 -4.34 -16.90 1.73
N ASP A 67 -5.46 -16.89 2.45
CA ASP A 67 -6.68 -16.14 2.07
C ASP A 67 -6.48 -14.63 2.21
N ALA A 68 -5.66 -14.22 3.18
CA ALA A 68 -5.29 -12.83 3.43
C ALA A 68 -3.90 -12.72 4.04
N VAL A 69 -3.30 -11.53 3.94
CA VAL A 69 -2.03 -11.21 4.58
C VAL A 69 -2.19 -9.99 5.47
N LEU A 70 -1.91 -10.15 6.76
CA LEU A 70 -1.76 -9.06 7.72
C LEU A 70 -0.30 -8.61 7.72
N MET A 71 -0.06 -7.33 7.48
CA MET A 71 1.31 -6.81 7.37
C MET A 71 1.54 -5.62 8.29
N GLY A 72 2.61 -5.68 9.06
CA GLY A 72 3.16 -4.56 9.83
C GLY A 72 3.98 -3.59 8.99
N SER A 73 4.71 -2.70 9.67
CA SER A 73 5.58 -1.73 8.99
C SER A 73 6.82 -2.38 8.39
N ILE A 74 7.21 -1.94 7.21
CA ILE A 74 8.40 -2.41 6.51
C ILE A 74 9.39 -1.26 6.33
N GLY A 75 10.65 -1.54 6.60
CA GLY A 75 11.73 -0.56 6.52
C GLY A 75 12.12 0.02 7.87
N GLY A 76 13.02 0.97 7.86
CA GLY A 76 13.56 1.59 9.07
C GLY A 76 14.05 3.01 8.81
N ASN A 77 14.80 3.54 9.77
CA ASN A 77 15.41 4.85 9.61
C ASN A 77 16.50 4.81 8.52
N THR A 78 16.36 5.63 7.49
CA THR A 78 17.24 5.66 6.32
C THR A 78 18.69 6.02 6.65
N THR A 79 18.93 6.70 7.79
CA THR A 79 20.27 7.12 8.21
C THR A 79 20.95 6.08 9.10
N THR A 80 20.19 5.41 9.98
CA THR A 80 20.74 4.55 11.03
C THR A 80 20.61 3.06 10.75
N SER A 81 19.61 2.62 9.98
CA SER A 81 19.41 1.21 9.68
C SER A 81 20.47 0.68 8.71
N PRO A 82 21.07 -0.49 8.97
CA PRO A 82 22.14 -1.07 8.15
C PRO A 82 21.66 -1.42 6.73
N TRP A 83 20.40 -1.71 6.55
CA TRP A 83 19.80 -2.13 5.27
C TRP A 83 19.92 -1.06 4.17
N TYR A 84 19.99 0.24 4.53
CA TYR A 84 20.12 1.32 3.53
C TYR A 84 21.53 1.50 2.96
N LYS A 85 22.51 0.76 3.50
CA LYS A 85 23.83 0.62 2.89
C LYS A 85 23.84 -0.40 1.74
N LEU A 86 22.79 -1.23 1.65
CA LEU A 86 22.64 -2.22 0.59
C LEU A 86 22.20 -1.56 -0.73
N PRO A 87 22.45 -2.21 -1.88
CA PRO A 87 21.87 -1.82 -3.16
C PRO A 87 20.35 -1.72 -3.10
N ALA A 88 19.75 -0.83 -3.89
CA ALA A 88 18.32 -0.52 -3.82
C ALA A 88 17.41 -1.78 -3.95
N ASN A 89 17.81 -2.74 -4.77
CA ASN A 89 17.08 -3.99 -4.98
C ASN A 89 17.15 -4.98 -3.79
N LEU A 90 18.01 -4.73 -2.81
CA LEU A 90 18.14 -5.52 -1.59
C LEU A 90 17.66 -4.78 -0.34
N ARG A 91 17.06 -3.60 -0.48
CA ARG A 91 16.48 -2.85 0.63
C ARG A 91 15.09 -3.38 1.01
N PRO A 92 14.60 -3.12 2.22
CA PRO A 92 13.28 -3.58 2.67
C PRO A 92 12.14 -3.21 1.71
N GLU A 93 12.17 -2.01 1.13
CA GLU A 93 11.17 -1.52 0.18
C GLU A 93 11.09 -2.36 -1.10
N ALA A 94 12.20 -2.94 -1.53
CA ALA A 94 12.19 -3.84 -2.69
C ALA A 94 11.36 -5.10 -2.40
N GLY A 95 11.43 -5.63 -1.17
CA GLY A 95 10.57 -6.73 -0.72
C GLY A 95 9.10 -6.35 -0.72
N LEU A 96 8.77 -5.15 -0.23
CA LEU A 96 7.41 -4.62 -0.23
C LEU A 96 6.83 -4.49 -1.65
N LEU A 97 7.61 -4.00 -2.59
CA LEU A 97 7.19 -3.91 -3.99
C LEU A 97 7.06 -5.30 -4.63
N ALA A 98 7.99 -6.20 -4.33
CA ALA A 98 7.97 -7.56 -4.86
C ALA A 98 6.74 -8.36 -4.40
N ILE A 99 6.37 -8.31 -3.10
CA ILE A 99 5.19 -9.02 -2.60
C ILE A 99 3.90 -8.43 -3.17
N ARG A 100 3.78 -7.12 -3.30
CA ARG A 100 2.62 -6.47 -3.95
C ARG A 100 2.43 -6.93 -5.38
N LYS A 101 3.52 -6.96 -6.15
CA LYS A 101 3.52 -7.46 -7.52
C LYS A 101 3.20 -8.96 -7.58
N GLY A 102 3.83 -9.74 -6.72
CA GLY A 102 3.67 -11.21 -6.68
C GLY A 102 2.28 -11.67 -6.29
N LEU A 103 1.57 -10.91 -5.46
CA LEU A 103 0.19 -11.16 -5.07
C LEU A 103 -0.83 -10.43 -5.98
N GLY A 104 -0.40 -9.65 -6.97
CA GLY A 104 -1.29 -8.90 -7.85
C GLY A 104 -2.11 -7.81 -7.15
N LEU A 105 -1.57 -7.20 -6.10
CA LEU A 105 -2.26 -6.19 -5.28
C LEU A 105 -2.24 -4.83 -5.99
N PHE A 106 -3.20 -4.59 -6.86
CA PHE A 106 -3.24 -3.38 -7.70
C PHE A 106 -3.98 -2.20 -7.06
N ALA A 107 -4.95 -2.45 -6.18
CA ALA A 107 -5.80 -1.42 -5.60
C ALA A 107 -5.41 -1.10 -4.15
N ASN A 108 -4.77 0.04 -3.94
CA ASN A 108 -4.51 0.56 -2.60
C ASN A 108 -5.68 1.43 -2.15
N MET A 109 -6.44 0.93 -1.20
CA MET A 109 -7.61 1.61 -0.64
C MET A 109 -7.19 2.37 0.63
N ARG A 110 -7.26 3.71 0.57
CA ARG A 110 -6.84 4.61 1.64
C ARG A 110 -8.03 5.41 2.17
N PRO A 111 -8.69 4.95 3.23
CA PRO A 111 -9.73 5.73 3.88
C PRO A 111 -9.11 6.90 4.63
N ALA A 112 -9.77 8.05 4.57
CA ALA A 112 -9.48 9.22 5.39
C ALA A 112 -10.79 9.75 5.96
N TYR A 113 -10.89 9.73 7.27
CA TYR A 113 -12.05 10.16 8.03
C TYR A 113 -11.59 11.15 9.10
N LEU A 114 -12.24 12.29 9.19
CA LEU A 114 -12.00 13.25 10.27
C LEU A 114 -12.97 12.95 11.41
N TYR A 115 -12.42 12.48 12.53
CA TYR A 115 -13.16 12.33 13.77
C TYR A 115 -13.37 13.69 14.43
N GLU A 116 -14.53 13.91 15.04
CA GLU A 116 -14.86 15.18 15.70
C GLU A 116 -13.81 15.54 16.77
N GLU A 117 -13.35 14.53 17.53
CA GLU A 117 -12.36 14.69 18.59
C GLU A 117 -10.96 15.07 18.07
N LEU A 118 -10.71 14.92 16.78
CA LEU A 118 -9.44 15.25 16.13
C LEU A 118 -9.53 16.49 15.22
N LYS A 119 -10.66 17.20 15.22
CA LYS A 119 -10.91 18.34 14.34
C LYS A 119 -9.88 19.45 14.57
N ASP A 120 -9.56 19.73 15.82
CA ASP A 120 -8.59 20.78 16.19
C ASP A 120 -7.14 20.44 15.78
N ALA A 121 -6.83 19.16 15.59
CA ALA A 121 -5.53 18.70 15.11
C ALA A 121 -5.41 18.69 13.57
N CYS A 122 -6.49 18.96 12.85
CA CYS A 122 -6.50 18.99 11.41
C CYS A 122 -5.78 20.24 10.87
N PRO A 123 -4.80 20.11 9.95
CA PRO A 123 -4.05 21.27 9.44
C PRO A 123 -4.82 22.09 8.40
N LEU A 124 -6.03 21.67 8.02
CA LEU A 124 -6.87 22.39 7.08
C LEU A 124 -7.65 23.50 7.77
N ARG A 125 -7.97 24.54 7.03
CA ARG A 125 -8.80 25.67 7.52
C ARG A 125 -10.23 25.18 7.81
N GLU A 126 -10.86 25.78 8.82
CA GLU A 126 -12.22 25.42 9.26
C GLU A 126 -13.26 25.54 8.14
N ASP A 127 -13.17 26.58 7.28
CA ASP A 127 -14.07 26.77 6.15
C ASP A 127 -13.94 25.70 5.06
N ILE A 128 -12.79 25.00 5.00
CA ILE A 128 -12.55 23.85 4.11
C ILE A 128 -13.03 22.56 4.77
N ILE A 129 -12.79 22.41 6.06
CA ILE A 129 -13.20 21.23 6.83
C ILE A 129 -14.72 21.12 6.91
N GLY A 130 -15.41 22.25 7.18
CA GLY A 130 -16.84 22.29 7.41
C GLY A 130 -17.25 21.31 8.52
N ASP A 131 -18.21 20.44 8.22
CA ASP A 131 -18.68 19.38 9.14
C ASP A 131 -17.78 18.15 9.18
N GLY A 132 -16.59 18.22 8.58
CA GLY A 132 -15.66 17.11 8.49
C GLY A 132 -15.64 16.46 7.11
N PHE A 133 -14.80 15.45 6.96
CA PHE A 133 -14.72 14.69 5.72
C PHE A 133 -14.65 13.19 5.95
N ASP A 134 -15.19 12.46 4.99
CA ASP A 134 -15.12 11.01 4.89
C ASP A 134 -14.88 10.64 3.43
N LEU A 135 -13.66 10.29 3.08
CA LEU A 135 -13.28 9.94 1.71
C LEU A 135 -12.41 8.68 1.65
N VAL A 136 -12.37 8.06 0.50
CA VAL A 136 -11.46 6.93 0.22
C VAL A 136 -10.69 7.25 -1.05
N VAL A 137 -9.36 7.29 -0.93
CA VAL A 137 -8.48 7.41 -2.09
C VAL A 137 -8.21 6.02 -2.63
N MET A 138 -8.65 5.77 -3.87
CA MET A 138 -8.33 4.56 -4.61
C MET A 138 -7.09 4.80 -5.46
N ARG A 139 -6.00 4.10 -5.14
CA ARG A 139 -4.73 4.26 -5.85
C ARG A 139 -4.35 2.97 -6.58
N GLU A 140 -4.12 3.09 -7.90
CA GLU A 140 -3.45 2.03 -8.66
C GLU A 140 -2.00 1.87 -8.18
N LEU A 141 -1.55 0.64 -7.97
CA LEU A 141 -0.30 0.38 -7.26
C LEU A 141 0.72 -0.44 -8.06
N THR A 142 0.35 -1.04 -9.18
CA THR A 142 1.21 -1.95 -9.94
C THR A 142 1.72 -1.37 -11.26
N GLY A 143 1.25 -0.18 -11.62
CA GLY A 143 1.76 0.61 -12.73
C GLY A 143 2.51 1.88 -12.30
N GLY A 144 2.89 2.70 -13.25
CA GLY A 144 3.42 4.03 -13.06
C GLY A 144 4.83 4.10 -12.47
N LEU A 145 5.04 5.06 -11.58
CA LEU A 145 6.34 5.49 -11.09
C LEU A 145 7.21 4.38 -10.45
N TYR A 146 6.61 3.40 -9.80
CA TYR A 146 7.37 2.40 -9.06
C TYR A 146 7.91 1.25 -9.93
N PHE A 147 7.33 1.03 -11.10
CA PHE A 147 7.65 -0.11 -11.97
C PHE A 147 8.12 0.30 -13.36
N GLY A 148 8.13 1.60 -13.65
CA GLY A 148 8.65 2.15 -14.89
C GLY A 148 10.17 2.01 -15.01
N GLU A 149 10.66 2.03 -16.23
CA GLU A 149 12.09 2.01 -16.53
C GLU A 149 12.77 3.28 -16.02
N ARG A 150 13.90 3.12 -15.35
CA ARG A 150 14.74 4.21 -14.86
C ARG A 150 16.15 4.03 -15.36
N LYS A 151 16.75 5.11 -15.82
CA LYS A 151 18.16 5.09 -16.21
C LYS A 151 18.81 6.45 -16.01
N THR A 152 20.09 6.42 -15.66
CA THR A 152 20.99 7.57 -15.70
C THR A 152 22.08 7.26 -16.74
N PHE A 153 22.34 8.18 -17.65
CA PHE A 153 23.30 8.00 -18.73
C PHE A 153 23.96 9.34 -19.10
N GLU A 154 25.08 9.28 -19.77
CA GLU A 154 25.74 10.45 -20.34
C GLU A 154 25.44 10.57 -21.84
N GLU A 155 25.12 11.77 -22.26
CA GLU A 155 24.94 12.12 -23.66
C GLU A 155 25.46 13.54 -23.88
N ASP A 156 26.35 13.71 -24.87
CA ASP A 156 27.02 14.97 -25.21
C ASP A 156 27.78 15.62 -24.03
N GLY A 157 28.35 14.76 -23.13
CA GLY A 157 29.08 15.22 -21.96
C GLY A 157 28.19 15.71 -20.81
N VAL A 158 26.87 15.49 -20.90
CA VAL A 158 25.89 15.86 -19.88
C VAL A 158 25.24 14.61 -19.31
N THR A 159 25.20 14.52 -17.97
CA THR A 159 24.47 13.45 -17.26
C THR A 159 22.98 13.70 -17.37
N LYS A 160 22.25 12.73 -17.92
CA LYS A 160 20.78 12.73 -18.03
C LYS A 160 20.18 11.63 -17.19
N ALA A 161 19.01 11.89 -16.59
CA ALA A 161 18.22 10.90 -15.86
C ALA A 161 16.80 10.83 -16.45
N VAL A 162 16.29 9.60 -16.54
CA VAL A 162 14.92 9.32 -17.03
C VAL A 162 14.20 8.45 -16.02
N ASP A 163 13.00 8.88 -15.64
CA ASP A 163 12.00 8.12 -14.91
C ASP A 163 10.74 8.00 -15.76
N THR A 164 10.31 6.76 -16.02
CA THR A 164 9.16 6.50 -16.89
C THR A 164 7.93 6.15 -16.05
N LEU A 165 6.82 6.86 -16.31
CA LEU A 165 5.49 6.48 -15.83
C LEU A 165 4.74 5.81 -16.97
N THR A 166 4.39 4.54 -16.79
CA THR A 166 3.63 3.79 -17.79
C THR A 166 2.38 3.21 -17.15
N TYR A 167 1.24 3.47 -17.76
CA TYR A 167 -0.04 2.84 -17.44
C TYR A 167 -0.63 2.25 -18.71
N ASN A 168 -1.29 1.11 -18.59
CA ASN A 168 -2.05 0.50 -19.67
C ASN A 168 -3.57 0.58 -19.41
N GLU A 169 -4.36 0.30 -20.43
CA GLU A 169 -5.82 0.38 -20.34
C GLU A 169 -6.40 -0.54 -19.24
N GLU A 170 -5.85 -1.73 -19.09
CA GLU A 170 -6.34 -2.69 -18.08
C GLU A 170 -6.09 -2.21 -16.65
N GLU A 171 -4.94 -1.57 -16.40
CA GLU A 171 -4.63 -0.99 -15.09
C GLU A 171 -5.59 0.15 -14.75
N ILE A 172 -5.88 1.01 -15.72
CA ILE A 172 -6.85 2.11 -15.55
C ILE A 172 -8.26 1.56 -15.35
N ARG A 173 -8.68 0.61 -16.17
CA ARG A 173 -10.00 -0.02 -16.11
C ARG A 173 -10.26 -0.67 -14.77
N ARG A 174 -9.36 -1.52 -14.29
CA ARG A 174 -9.56 -2.26 -13.04
C ARG A 174 -9.63 -1.35 -11.81
N ILE A 175 -8.82 -0.30 -11.74
CA ILE A 175 -8.88 0.63 -10.60
C ILE A 175 -10.15 1.50 -10.65
N ALA A 176 -10.58 1.91 -11.85
CA ALA A 176 -11.84 2.62 -12.02
C ALA A 176 -13.04 1.77 -11.58
N ILE A 177 -13.11 0.51 -12.01
CA ILE A 177 -14.16 -0.43 -11.57
C ILE A 177 -14.19 -0.54 -10.05
N LYS A 178 -13.04 -0.73 -9.40
CA LYS A 178 -12.97 -0.78 -7.93
C LYS A 178 -13.41 0.52 -7.26
N GLY A 179 -13.07 1.65 -7.84
CA GLY A 179 -13.55 2.96 -7.38
C GLY A 179 -15.07 3.07 -7.43
N PHE A 180 -15.70 2.66 -8.53
CA PHE A 180 -17.15 2.66 -8.67
C PHE A 180 -17.82 1.65 -7.73
N GLU A 181 -17.30 0.43 -7.59
CA GLU A 181 -17.82 -0.57 -6.66
C GLU A 181 -17.86 -0.07 -5.21
N ILE A 182 -16.80 0.62 -4.77
CA ILE A 182 -16.74 1.21 -3.44
C ILE A 182 -17.69 2.39 -3.31
N ALA A 183 -17.77 3.24 -4.33
CA ALA A 183 -18.71 4.37 -4.33
C ALA A 183 -20.15 3.91 -4.19
N MET A 184 -20.55 2.81 -4.86
CA MET A 184 -21.89 2.22 -4.74
C MET A 184 -22.24 1.78 -3.31
N LYS A 185 -21.24 1.35 -2.53
CA LYS A 185 -21.41 0.99 -1.11
C LYS A 185 -21.37 2.20 -0.16
N ARG A 186 -21.14 3.41 -0.69
CA ARG A 186 -21.00 4.67 0.07
C ARG A 186 -22.01 5.70 -0.45
N ARG A 187 -21.56 6.94 -0.69
CA ARG A 187 -22.40 8.06 -1.13
C ARG A 187 -22.62 8.15 -2.64
N LYS A 188 -22.25 7.14 -3.40
CA LYS A 188 -22.39 7.07 -4.86
C LYS A 188 -21.74 8.26 -5.59
N LYS A 189 -20.61 8.71 -5.08
CA LYS A 189 -19.84 9.82 -5.62
C LYS A 189 -18.41 9.38 -5.90
N VAL A 190 -17.95 9.57 -7.13
CA VAL A 190 -16.56 9.36 -7.57
C VAL A 190 -16.01 10.69 -8.06
N THR A 191 -14.81 11.02 -7.64
CA THR A 191 -14.05 12.16 -8.16
C THR A 191 -12.76 11.62 -8.78
N SER A 192 -12.54 11.88 -10.06
CA SER A 192 -11.26 11.65 -10.68
C SER A 192 -10.35 12.85 -10.42
N VAL A 193 -9.12 12.59 -10.01
CA VAL A 193 -8.12 13.61 -9.68
C VAL A 193 -6.94 13.42 -10.60
N ASP A 194 -6.57 14.49 -11.29
CA ASP A 194 -5.41 14.55 -12.16
C ASP A 194 -4.48 15.69 -11.73
N THR A 195 -3.31 15.77 -12.35
CA THR A 195 -2.34 16.83 -12.06
C THR A 195 -2.77 18.17 -12.62
N VAL A 196 -2.44 19.24 -11.90
CA VAL A 196 -2.76 20.63 -12.27
C VAL A 196 -2.17 21.08 -13.61
N SER A 197 -1.14 20.40 -14.10
CA SER A 197 -0.52 20.70 -15.39
C SER A 197 -1.46 20.51 -16.59
N TYR A 198 -2.57 19.79 -16.41
CA TYR A 198 -3.61 19.55 -17.41
C TYR A 198 -4.91 20.24 -17.00
N THR A 199 -4.88 21.57 -16.88
CA THR A 199 -6.01 22.40 -16.44
C THR A 199 -7.28 22.29 -17.31
N HIS A 200 -7.20 21.65 -18.47
CA HIS A 200 -8.36 21.37 -19.34
C HIS A 200 -9.05 20.04 -19.03
N LEU A 201 -8.47 19.20 -18.17
CA LEU A 201 -9.05 17.93 -17.70
C LEU A 201 -9.64 18.09 -16.29
N THR A 202 -10.48 19.08 -16.08
CA THR A 202 -11.39 19.06 -14.95
C THR A 202 -12.39 17.92 -15.17
N LEU A 203 -12.03 16.73 -14.71
CA LEU A 203 -12.94 15.61 -14.79
C LEU A 203 -14.09 15.86 -13.81
N PRO A 204 -15.34 15.84 -14.29
CA PRO A 204 -16.48 16.15 -13.45
C PRO A 204 -16.61 15.08 -12.37
N THR A 205 -17.03 15.52 -11.18
CA THR A 205 -17.51 14.59 -10.16
C THR A 205 -18.73 13.87 -10.70
N ILE A 206 -18.63 12.54 -10.84
CA ILE A 206 -19.73 11.71 -11.28
C ILE A 206 -20.54 11.28 -10.07
N ARG A 207 -21.83 11.59 -10.06
CA ARG A 207 -22.80 10.99 -9.15
C ARG A 207 -23.45 9.79 -9.82
N LEU A 208 -23.41 8.65 -9.16
CA LEU A 208 -24.00 7.38 -9.59
C LEU A 208 -25.39 7.20 -9.02
#